data_044e58b20258b1957c500afb57610804
#
_entry.id   044e58b20258b1957c500afb57610804
#
_cell.length_a   1.000
_cell.length_b   1.000
_cell.length_c   1.000
_cell.angle_alpha   90.00
_cell.angle_beta   90.00
_cell.angle_gamma   90.00
#
_symmetry.space_group_name_H-M   'P 1'
#
loop_
_entity.id
_entity.type
_entity.pdbx_description
1 polymer ?
#
loop_
_entity_poly.entity_id
_entity_poly.type
_entity_poly.pdbx_seq_one_letter_code
_entity_poly.pdbx_strand_id
1 'polypeptide(L)'
;MMDKTFHDFFYGKDIEKGAGLKGAIDLKTAYLIIKYFNSDINKEIGHIEVKNQNISIKTGVSCQLSNIHFGVTNYSHEKVKISFEPTNLIHIKINGLEAWGHITSFFQVLLVHYTENISFEINKLNIHAIVMIKSKSVGDKLLPDAVAISLDYDYDFDFDLTSSFGKFVILFKNAIKKLIREEINKLIEKKLNLGIQIGLSMIPNEIVIDKNKGYIIDYSLVTPPYIENNFILFNSYARFINKNIPETQNKDNYFLPYGIPSYDLIGKSSQLYVSEYVINTALFTFFKSRELEILITLICFLLIYL
;
A
#
# COMPACT_ATOMS: atom_id res chain seq x y z
N MET A 1 8.30 39.33 -15.01
CA MET A 1 7.41 39.28 -13.83
C MET A 1 5.99 39.44 -14.35
N MET A 2 5.23 38.31 -14.50
CA MET A 2 3.82 38.40 -14.90
C MET A 2 3.05 39.10 -13.79
N ASP A 3 2.21 40.07 -14.15
CA ASP A 3 1.41 40.80 -13.19
C ASP A 3 0.47 39.85 -12.43
N LYS A 4 0.43 39.98 -11.11
CA LYS A 4 -0.42 39.17 -10.22
C LYS A 4 -1.89 39.20 -10.63
N THR A 5 -2.34 40.28 -11.21
CA THR A 5 -3.70 40.48 -11.75
C THR A 5 -4.00 39.59 -12.96
N PHE A 6 -3.03 39.36 -13.82
CA PHE A 6 -3.16 38.49 -14.99
C PHE A 6 -3.26 37.02 -14.57
N HIS A 7 -2.49 36.65 -13.54
CA HIS A 7 -2.51 35.33 -12.94
C HIS A 7 -3.88 35.02 -12.31
N ASP A 8 -4.42 35.94 -11.48
CA ASP A 8 -5.71 35.77 -10.81
C ASP A 8 -6.90 35.71 -11.77
N PHE A 9 -6.77 36.33 -12.96
CA PHE A 9 -7.79 36.31 -14.01
C PHE A 9 -7.88 34.94 -14.71
N PHE A 10 -6.76 34.31 -15.00
CA PHE A 10 -6.73 33.05 -15.76
C PHE A 10 -6.87 31.81 -14.89
N TYR A 11 -6.43 31.83 -13.64
CA TYR A 11 -6.29 30.63 -12.79
C TYR A 11 -7.18 30.63 -11.54
N GLY A 12 -7.92 31.73 -11.27
CA GLY A 12 -8.80 31.83 -10.10
C GLY A 12 -8.05 31.96 -8.77
N LYS A 13 -8.80 32.20 -7.68
CA LYS A 13 -8.23 32.45 -6.34
C LYS A 13 -7.86 31.21 -5.56
N ASP A 14 -8.33 30.02 -5.97
CA ASP A 14 -8.18 28.75 -5.24
C ASP A 14 -7.01 27.92 -5.77
N ILE A 15 -5.85 28.56 -5.92
CA ILE A 15 -4.66 27.92 -6.43
C ILE A 15 -3.90 27.28 -5.28
N GLU A 16 -3.94 25.96 -5.16
CA GLU A 16 -3.00 25.24 -4.33
C GLU A 16 -1.58 25.43 -4.87
N LYS A 17 -0.80 26.23 -4.14
CA LYS A 17 0.57 26.56 -4.53
C LYS A 17 1.42 25.30 -4.53
N GLY A 18 2.11 25.04 -5.61
CA GLY A 18 3.28 24.19 -5.59
C GLY A 18 3.17 22.81 -6.23
N ALA A 19 2.02 22.37 -6.75
CA ALA A 19 1.89 21.06 -7.38
C ALA A 19 2.25 21.07 -8.87
N GLY A 20 3.14 20.18 -9.30
CA GLY A 20 3.37 19.87 -10.70
C GLY A 20 2.36 18.86 -11.24
N LEU A 21 1.83 18.02 -10.34
CA LEU A 21 0.88 16.97 -10.67
C LEU A 21 -0.18 16.86 -9.58
N LYS A 22 -1.44 16.78 -10.00
CA LYS A 22 -2.59 16.44 -9.13
C LYS A 22 -3.27 15.19 -9.63
N GLY A 23 -3.65 14.30 -8.72
CA GLY A 23 -4.37 13.07 -9.05
C GLY A 23 -5.58 12.87 -8.17
N ALA A 24 -6.64 12.34 -8.77
CA ALA A 24 -7.85 11.89 -8.10
C ALA A 24 -8.13 10.44 -8.50
N ILE A 25 -8.18 9.55 -7.51
CA ILE A 25 -8.43 8.12 -7.71
C ILE A 25 -9.83 7.80 -7.18
N ASP A 26 -10.75 7.38 -8.05
CA ASP A 26 -12.09 6.94 -7.69
C ASP A 26 -12.12 5.47 -7.21
N LEU A 27 -13.26 5.07 -6.64
CA LEU A 27 -13.48 3.69 -6.19
C LEU A 27 -13.32 2.66 -7.31
N LYS A 28 -13.74 2.99 -8.52
CA LYS A 28 -13.66 2.07 -9.67
C LYS A 28 -12.20 1.75 -10.00
N THR A 29 -11.34 2.77 -10.01
CA THR A 29 -9.89 2.60 -10.22
C THR A 29 -9.26 1.81 -9.08
N ALA A 30 -9.67 2.05 -7.82
CA ALA A 30 -9.19 1.26 -6.69
C ALA A 30 -9.53 -0.23 -6.84
N TYR A 31 -10.75 -0.56 -7.30
CA TYR A 31 -11.13 -1.95 -7.63
C TYR A 31 -10.31 -2.56 -8.78
N LEU A 32 -10.01 -1.78 -9.83
CA LEU A 32 -9.14 -2.24 -10.93
C LEU A 32 -7.73 -2.57 -10.45
N ILE A 33 -7.19 -1.80 -9.53
CA ILE A 33 -5.90 -2.06 -8.90
C ILE A 33 -5.94 -3.40 -8.15
N ILE A 34 -6.95 -3.63 -7.29
CA ILE A 34 -7.09 -4.91 -6.56
C ILE A 34 -7.25 -6.09 -7.52
N LYS A 35 -8.04 -5.92 -8.58
CA LYS A 35 -8.21 -6.94 -9.62
C LYS A 35 -6.89 -7.29 -10.30
N TYR A 36 -6.08 -6.29 -10.61
CA TYR A 36 -4.75 -6.49 -11.21
C TYR A 36 -3.84 -7.33 -10.32
N PHE A 37 -3.83 -7.09 -9.01
CA PHE A 37 -3.02 -7.82 -8.04
C PHE A 37 -3.66 -9.10 -7.51
N ASN A 38 -4.81 -9.51 -7.98
CA ASN A 38 -5.56 -10.67 -7.47
C ASN A 38 -4.72 -11.97 -7.46
N SER A 39 -3.92 -12.20 -8.50
CA SER A 39 -3.04 -13.38 -8.60
C SER A 39 -1.95 -13.38 -7.55
N ASP A 40 -1.33 -12.23 -7.31
CA ASP A 40 -0.22 -12.10 -6.37
C ASP A 40 -0.72 -12.23 -4.93
N ILE A 41 -1.88 -11.65 -4.64
CA ILE A 41 -2.55 -11.83 -3.33
C ILE A 41 -2.83 -13.31 -3.09
N ASN A 42 -3.40 -14.03 -4.06
CA ASN A 42 -3.70 -15.46 -3.91
C ASN A 42 -2.44 -16.30 -3.61
N LYS A 43 -1.32 -16.01 -4.25
CA LYS A 43 -0.05 -16.69 -3.97
C LYS A 43 0.41 -16.47 -2.53
N GLU A 44 0.30 -15.22 -2.07
CA GLU A 44 0.78 -14.82 -0.74
C GLU A 44 -0.06 -15.37 0.42
N ILE A 45 -1.37 -15.61 0.21
CA ILE A 45 -2.27 -16.09 1.26
C ILE A 45 -2.65 -17.57 1.10
N GLY A 46 -2.33 -18.18 -0.04
CA GLY A 46 -2.72 -19.57 -0.34
C GLY A 46 -1.97 -20.60 0.48
N HIS A 47 -0.75 -20.32 0.90
CA HIS A 47 0.05 -21.21 1.75
C HIS A 47 0.96 -20.41 2.68
N ILE A 48 0.77 -20.59 3.98
CA ILE A 48 1.45 -19.83 5.01
C ILE A 48 1.94 -20.81 6.09
N GLU A 49 3.23 -20.73 6.39
CA GLU A 49 3.85 -21.49 7.47
C GLU A 49 3.98 -20.63 8.73
N VAL A 50 3.66 -21.24 9.87
CA VAL A 50 3.78 -20.62 11.18
C VAL A 50 4.84 -21.37 12.00
N LYS A 51 5.60 -20.61 12.79
CA LYS A 51 6.61 -21.19 13.67
C LYS A 51 5.99 -22.12 14.70
N ASN A 52 6.74 -23.15 15.09
CA ASN A 52 6.35 -24.07 16.15
C ASN A 52 5.98 -23.33 17.44
N GLN A 53 4.96 -23.81 18.12
CA GLN A 53 4.40 -23.22 19.33
C GLN A 53 4.40 -24.25 20.47
N ASN A 54 4.61 -23.81 21.70
CA ASN A 54 4.55 -24.64 22.89
C ASN A 54 3.44 -24.15 23.82
N ILE A 55 2.56 -25.06 24.22
CA ILE A 55 1.50 -24.82 25.18
C ILE A 55 1.82 -25.60 26.46
N SER A 56 1.99 -24.88 27.57
CA SER A 56 2.12 -25.51 28.89
C SER A 56 0.87 -25.18 29.70
N ILE A 57 0.13 -26.22 30.13
CA ILE A 57 -1.11 -26.02 30.91
C ILE A 57 -0.80 -26.09 32.41
N LYS A 58 0.02 -27.05 32.82
CA LYS A 58 0.54 -27.18 34.18
C LYS A 58 1.72 -28.15 34.19
N THR A 59 2.38 -28.28 35.34
CA THR A 59 3.55 -29.14 35.48
C THR A 59 3.26 -30.59 34.97
N GLY A 60 4.07 -31.05 34.03
CA GLY A 60 3.93 -32.36 33.42
C GLY A 60 2.82 -32.52 32.39
N VAL A 61 2.18 -31.39 31.99
CA VAL A 61 1.13 -31.36 30.95
C VAL A 61 1.45 -30.29 29.94
N SER A 62 1.93 -30.68 28.76
CA SER A 62 2.31 -29.75 27.68
C SER A 62 1.87 -30.24 26.30
N CYS A 63 1.78 -29.33 25.36
CA CYS A 63 1.56 -29.62 23.94
C CYS A 63 2.52 -28.80 23.10
N GLN A 64 3.24 -29.45 22.20
CA GLN A 64 4.04 -28.78 21.18
C GLN A 64 3.29 -28.87 19.87
N LEU A 65 3.10 -27.70 19.21
CA LEU A 65 2.54 -27.61 17.88
C LEU A 65 3.66 -27.37 16.87
N SER A 66 3.70 -28.18 15.83
CA SER A 66 4.69 -28.11 14.75
C SER A 66 4.01 -28.30 13.39
N ASN A 67 4.73 -28.05 12.31
CA ASN A 67 4.21 -28.14 10.94
C ASN A 67 2.87 -27.41 10.80
N ILE A 68 2.85 -26.17 11.29
CA ILE A 68 1.64 -25.35 11.31
C ILE A 68 1.51 -24.66 9.96
N HIS A 69 0.53 -25.07 9.17
CA HIS A 69 0.23 -24.53 7.86
C HIS A 69 -1.19 -23.97 7.80
N PHE A 70 -1.34 -22.82 7.17
CA PHE A 70 -2.64 -22.21 6.87
C PHE A 70 -2.70 -21.78 5.42
N GLY A 71 -3.91 -21.68 4.87
CA GLY A 71 -4.11 -21.14 3.55
C GLY A 71 -5.54 -20.69 3.32
N VAL A 72 -5.71 -19.70 2.44
CA VAL A 72 -7.01 -19.25 1.93
C VAL A 72 -7.18 -19.83 0.53
N THR A 73 -8.35 -20.44 0.26
CA THR A 73 -8.57 -21.20 -0.98
C THR A 73 -9.39 -20.45 -2.03
N ASN A 74 -10.22 -19.51 -1.64
CA ASN A 74 -11.23 -18.94 -2.53
C ASN A 74 -11.20 -17.39 -2.55
N TYR A 75 -10.03 -16.77 -2.34
CA TYR A 75 -9.93 -15.32 -2.48
C TYR A 75 -10.22 -14.89 -3.93
N SER A 76 -11.11 -13.91 -4.06
CA SER A 76 -11.42 -13.23 -5.31
C SER A 76 -11.60 -11.74 -5.02
N HIS A 77 -11.16 -10.89 -5.94
CA HIS A 77 -11.39 -9.45 -5.84
C HIS A 77 -12.89 -9.08 -5.73
N GLU A 78 -13.79 -9.94 -6.20
CA GLU A 78 -15.26 -9.76 -6.10
C GLU A 78 -15.77 -9.85 -4.65
N LYS A 79 -15.03 -10.54 -3.77
CA LYS A 79 -15.32 -10.63 -2.33
C LYS A 79 -14.88 -9.39 -1.55
N VAL A 80 -14.12 -8.51 -2.19
CA VAL A 80 -13.58 -7.28 -1.58
C VAL A 80 -14.55 -6.13 -1.82
N LYS A 81 -14.95 -5.44 -0.76
CA LYS A 81 -15.71 -4.20 -0.83
C LYS A 81 -14.85 -3.08 -0.23
N ILE A 82 -14.71 -1.98 -0.97
CA ILE A 82 -13.99 -0.79 -0.54
C ILE A 82 -14.98 0.35 -0.43
N SER A 83 -14.79 1.20 0.58
CA SER A 83 -15.43 2.51 0.65
C SER A 83 -14.45 3.53 1.21
N PHE A 84 -14.62 4.78 0.79
CA PHE A 84 -13.84 5.92 1.22
C PHE A 84 -14.66 6.78 2.18
N GLU A 85 -14.01 7.28 3.23
CA GLU A 85 -14.62 8.17 4.21
C GLU A 85 -13.80 9.49 4.28
N PRO A 86 -14.47 10.66 4.32
CA PRO A 86 -13.81 11.98 4.29
C PRO A 86 -12.77 12.24 5.37
N THR A 87 -12.74 11.42 6.43
CA THR A 87 -11.73 11.46 7.50
C THR A 87 -10.40 10.78 7.10
N ASN A 88 -10.14 10.60 5.80
CA ASN A 88 -8.99 9.91 5.24
C ASN A 88 -8.95 8.41 5.56
N LEU A 89 -10.11 7.80 5.73
CA LEU A 89 -10.25 6.39 6.04
C LEU A 89 -10.70 5.61 4.81
N ILE A 90 -10.06 4.47 4.61
CA ILE A 90 -10.43 3.46 3.63
C ILE A 90 -10.94 2.24 4.39
N HIS A 91 -12.21 1.90 4.19
CA HIS A 91 -12.78 0.67 4.71
C HIS A 91 -12.62 -0.44 3.68
N ILE A 92 -12.04 -1.54 4.10
CA ILE A 92 -11.84 -2.73 3.28
C ILE A 92 -12.60 -3.88 3.95
N LYS A 93 -13.62 -4.41 3.29
CA LYS A 93 -14.38 -5.57 3.77
C LYS A 93 -14.17 -6.73 2.82
N ILE A 94 -13.77 -7.88 3.35
CA ILE A 94 -13.61 -9.11 2.60
C ILE A 94 -14.52 -10.14 3.24
N ASN A 95 -15.48 -10.68 2.49
CA ASN A 95 -16.52 -11.54 3.06
C ASN A 95 -16.49 -12.95 2.46
N GLY A 96 -16.74 -13.94 3.31
CA GLY A 96 -16.95 -15.32 2.87
C GLY A 96 -15.69 -15.97 2.27
N LEU A 97 -14.52 -15.68 2.84
CA LEU A 97 -13.31 -16.43 2.51
C LEU A 97 -13.39 -17.85 3.13
N GLU A 98 -12.83 -18.79 2.45
CA GLU A 98 -12.59 -20.14 2.96
C GLU A 98 -11.10 -20.30 3.25
N ALA A 99 -10.80 -20.90 4.39
CA ALA A 99 -9.43 -21.16 4.78
C ALA A 99 -9.32 -22.58 5.35
N TRP A 100 -8.13 -23.11 5.26
CA TRP A 100 -7.78 -24.41 5.81
C TRP A 100 -6.56 -24.29 6.72
N GLY A 101 -6.43 -25.22 7.65
CA GLY A 101 -5.24 -25.34 8.48
C GLY A 101 -4.87 -26.78 8.73
N HIS A 102 -3.56 -27.02 8.86
CA HIS A 102 -2.97 -28.30 9.23
C HIS A 102 -1.90 -28.10 10.28
N ILE A 103 -1.93 -28.91 11.34
CA ILE A 103 -1.03 -28.80 12.48
C ILE A 103 -0.66 -30.21 12.95
N THR A 104 0.61 -30.43 13.21
CA THR A 104 1.07 -31.62 13.95
C THR A 104 1.20 -31.25 15.43
N SER A 105 0.46 -31.93 16.30
CA SER A 105 0.48 -31.69 17.74
C SER A 105 1.17 -32.85 18.45
N PHE A 106 2.09 -32.54 19.33
CA PHE A 106 2.76 -33.51 20.22
C PHE A 106 2.35 -33.20 21.66
N PHE A 107 1.57 -34.10 22.23
CA PHE A 107 1.08 -34.01 23.61
C PHE A 107 2.00 -34.75 24.55
N GLN A 108 2.28 -34.16 25.71
CA GLN A 108 2.94 -34.79 26.83
C GLN A 108 2.05 -34.66 28.06
N VAL A 109 1.68 -35.80 28.65
CA VAL A 109 0.92 -35.87 29.90
C VAL A 109 1.69 -36.82 30.83
N LEU A 110 2.41 -36.25 31.80
CA LEU A 110 3.35 -36.96 32.67
C LEU A 110 4.41 -37.71 31.82
N LEU A 111 4.38 -39.05 31.84
CA LEU A 111 5.31 -39.89 31.09
C LEU A 111 4.73 -40.44 29.77
N VAL A 112 3.50 -40.04 29.43
CA VAL A 112 2.84 -40.49 28.22
C VAL A 112 2.98 -39.45 27.14
N HIS A 113 3.41 -39.87 25.95
CA HIS A 113 3.57 -39.02 24.76
C HIS A 113 2.60 -39.48 23.67
N TYR A 114 2.00 -38.51 22.98
CA TYR A 114 1.05 -38.78 21.91
C TYR A 114 1.19 -37.71 20.82
N THR A 115 1.16 -38.14 19.56
CA THR A 115 1.21 -37.26 18.39
C THR A 115 -0.08 -37.34 17.60
N GLU A 116 -0.62 -36.22 17.19
CA GLU A 116 -1.83 -36.15 16.40
C GLU A 116 -1.72 -35.05 15.31
N ASN A 117 -2.26 -35.35 14.14
CA ASN A 117 -2.42 -34.37 13.06
C ASN A 117 -3.83 -33.79 13.14
N ILE A 118 -3.89 -32.48 13.24
CA ILE A 118 -5.13 -31.68 13.34
C ILE A 118 -5.30 -31.00 12.01
N SER A 119 -6.45 -31.21 11.38
CA SER A 119 -6.88 -30.45 10.21
C SER A 119 -8.20 -29.74 10.55
N PHE A 120 -8.37 -28.53 10.07
CA PHE A 120 -9.60 -27.77 10.24
C PHE A 120 -9.88 -26.90 9.03
N GLU A 121 -11.14 -26.55 8.88
CA GLU A 121 -11.63 -25.67 7.82
C GLU A 121 -12.37 -24.49 8.43
N ILE A 122 -12.21 -23.34 7.79
CA ILE A 122 -12.96 -22.12 8.09
C ILE A 122 -13.79 -21.82 6.85
N ASN A 123 -15.10 -22.08 6.94
CA ASN A 123 -15.99 -21.93 5.79
C ASN A 123 -16.50 -20.50 5.58
N LYS A 124 -16.20 -19.57 6.50
CA LYS A 124 -16.73 -18.21 6.47
C LYS A 124 -15.84 -17.26 7.28
N LEU A 125 -14.73 -16.86 6.69
CA LEU A 125 -13.88 -15.83 7.27
C LEU A 125 -14.27 -14.48 6.69
N ASN A 126 -14.68 -13.55 7.55
CA ASN A 126 -14.94 -12.18 7.20
C ASN A 126 -13.88 -11.29 7.84
N ILE A 127 -13.37 -10.32 7.07
CA ILE A 127 -12.34 -9.38 7.52
C ILE A 127 -12.86 -7.98 7.26
N HIS A 128 -12.77 -7.10 8.24
CA HIS A 128 -13.02 -5.68 8.11
C HIS A 128 -11.80 -4.90 8.60
N ALA A 129 -11.12 -4.24 7.68
CA ALA A 129 -9.97 -3.39 7.96
C ALA A 129 -10.32 -1.93 7.72
N ILE A 130 -9.85 -1.05 8.61
CA ILE A 130 -9.90 0.40 8.42
C ILE A 130 -8.46 0.89 8.31
N VAL A 131 -8.15 1.49 7.17
CA VAL A 131 -6.81 2.00 6.83
C VAL A 131 -6.89 3.51 6.73
N MET A 132 -6.06 4.20 7.48
CA MET A 132 -5.90 5.66 7.38
C MET A 132 -4.79 5.97 6.37
N ILE A 133 -5.13 6.78 5.36
CA ILE A 133 -4.12 7.37 4.48
C ILE A 133 -3.55 8.63 5.11
N LYS A 134 -2.24 8.80 5.00
CA LYS A 134 -1.50 9.92 5.56
C LYS A 134 -0.21 10.15 4.78
N SER A 135 0.63 11.02 5.24
CA SER A 135 1.98 11.20 4.76
C SER A 135 3.00 11.04 5.88
N LYS A 136 4.24 10.75 5.51
CA LYS A 136 5.40 10.78 6.39
C LYS A 136 6.50 11.65 5.82
N SER A 137 7.24 12.33 6.69
CA SER A 137 8.43 13.09 6.30
C SER A 137 9.66 12.20 6.30
N VAL A 138 10.44 12.24 5.22
CA VAL A 138 11.74 11.57 5.10
C VAL A 138 12.74 12.62 4.59
N GLY A 139 13.56 13.16 5.49
CA GLY A 139 14.34 14.37 5.19
C GLY A 139 13.42 15.56 4.95
N ASP A 140 13.61 16.23 3.83
CA ASP A 140 12.79 17.35 3.36
C ASP A 140 11.59 16.93 2.48
N LYS A 141 11.45 15.62 2.21
CA LYS A 141 10.39 15.07 1.35
C LYS A 141 9.20 14.59 2.15
N LEU A 142 8.01 14.89 1.62
CA LEU A 142 6.75 14.34 2.11
C LEU A 142 6.36 13.15 1.22
N LEU A 143 6.25 11.97 1.80
CA LEU A 143 5.95 10.73 1.08
C LEU A 143 4.58 10.19 1.49
N PRO A 144 3.87 9.48 0.59
CA PRO A 144 2.64 8.80 0.94
C PRO A 144 2.90 7.73 2.01
N ASP A 145 1.97 7.62 2.94
CA ASP A 145 1.98 6.61 4.00
C ASP A 145 0.55 6.18 4.31
N ALA A 146 0.41 4.99 4.90
CA ALA A 146 -0.87 4.48 5.35
C ALA A 146 -0.68 3.55 6.56
N VAL A 147 -1.68 3.47 7.40
CA VAL A 147 -1.66 2.62 8.60
C VAL A 147 -3.03 1.98 8.82
N ALA A 148 -3.05 0.69 9.13
CA ALA A 148 -4.24 0.04 9.62
C ALA A 148 -4.52 0.56 11.05
N ILE A 149 -5.72 1.10 11.27
CA ILE A 149 -6.16 1.64 12.56
C ILE A 149 -7.16 0.74 13.27
N SER A 150 -7.84 -0.13 12.53
CA SER A 150 -8.72 -1.15 13.04
C SER A 150 -8.71 -2.38 12.15
N LEU A 151 -8.84 -3.54 12.76
CA LEU A 151 -8.91 -4.81 12.06
C LEU A 151 -9.77 -5.78 12.86
N ASP A 152 -10.95 -6.06 12.33
CA ASP A 152 -11.93 -6.94 12.92
C ASP A 152 -12.06 -8.22 12.11
N TYR A 153 -12.25 -9.35 12.80
CA TYR A 153 -12.41 -10.68 12.20
C TYR A 153 -13.66 -11.33 12.72
N ASP A 154 -14.42 -11.93 11.83
CA ASP A 154 -15.55 -12.78 12.17
C ASP A 154 -15.39 -14.13 11.48
N TYR A 155 -15.09 -15.16 12.27
CA TYR A 155 -15.00 -16.54 11.83
C TYR A 155 -15.13 -17.50 13.01
N ASP A 156 -15.58 -18.70 12.72
CA ASP A 156 -15.49 -19.83 13.64
C ASP A 156 -14.92 -21.05 12.92
N PHE A 157 -14.31 -21.93 13.68
CA PHE A 157 -13.81 -23.21 13.24
C PHE A 157 -13.88 -24.22 14.38
N ASP A 158 -13.93 -25.47 14.04
CA ASP A 158 -13.77 -26.57 14.98
C ASP A 158 -12.90 -27.66 14.37
N PHE A 159 -12.40 -28.54 15.18
CA PHE A 159 -11.62 -29.69 14.79
C PHE A 159 -11.86 -30.83 15.81
N ASP A 160 -11.72 -32.06 15.33
CA ASP A 160 -11.81 -33.23 16.17
C ASP A 160 -10.43 -33.72 16.54
N LEU A 161 -10.31 -34.17 17.80
CA LEU A 161 -9.17 -34.87 18.33
C LEU A 161 -9.60 -36.31 18.50
N THR A 162 -9.00 -37.22 17.74
CA THR A 162 -9.43 -38.64 17.64
C THR A 162 -8.91 -39.51 18.76
N SER A 163 -8.22 -38.97 19.76
CA SER A 163 -7.47 -39.74 20.73
C SER A 163 -8.33 -40.47 21.78
N SER A 164 -7.85 -41.63 22.17
CA SER A 164 -8.38 -42.47 23.25
C SER A 164 -8.27 -41.85 24.66
N PHE A 165 -7.62 -40.67 24.78
CA PHE A 165 -7.32 -40.05 26.08
C PHE A 165 -8.45 -39.14 26.63
N GLY A 166 -9.64 -39.17 26.05
CA GLY A 166 -10.91 -38.67 26.59
C GLY A 166 -10.84 -37.25 27.19
N LYS A 167 -10.91 -37.13 28.52
CA LYS A 167 -11.01 -35.89 29.25
C LYS A 167 -9.78 -34.94 29.10
N PHE A 168 -8.57 -35.48 28.89
CA PHE A 168 -7.38 -34.65 28.74
C PHE A 168 -7.34 -33.92 27.40
N VAL A 169 -7.85 -34.54 26.36
CA VAL A 169 -7.94 -33.98 25.02
C VAL A 169 -8.83 -32.75 25.01
N ILE A 170 -9.94 -32.75 25.76
CA ILE A 170 -10.85 -31.60 25.88
C ILE A 170 -10.14 -30.37 26.46
N LEU A 171 -9.27 -30.55 27.45
CA LEU A 171 -8.48 -29.45 28.02
C LEU A 171 -7.56 -28.81 27.00
N PHE A 172 -6.94 -29.61 26.14
CA PHE A 172 -6.09 -29.12 25.09
C PHE A 172 -6.88 -28.51 23.91
N LYS A 173 -8.05 -29.07 23.56
CA LYS A 173 -8.87 -28.54 22.44
C LYS A 173 -9.11 -27.05 22.55
N ASN A 174 -9.55 -26.56 23.70
CA ASN A 174 -9.80 -25.15 23.92
C ASN A 174 -8.52 -24.30 23.87
N ALA A 175 -7.43 -24.79 24.45
CA ALA A 175 -6.16 -24.08 24.43
C ALA A 175 -5.57 -24.02 23.00
N ILE A 176 -5.66 -25.12 22.25
CA ILE A 176 -5.24 -25.18 20.84
C ILE A 176 -6.13 -24.26 19.98
N LYS A 177 -7.46 -24.32 20.15
CA LYS A 177 -8.41 -23.44 19.42
C LYS A 177 -8.09 -21.97 19.67
N LYS A 178 -7.82 -21.58 20.92
CA LYS A 178 -7.42 -20.21 21.26
C LYS A 178 -6.11 -19.81 20.57
N LEU A 179 -5.09 -20.66 20.66
CA LEU A 179 -3.77 -20.38 20.06
C LEU A 179 -3.86 -20.28 18.52
N ILE A 180 -4.57 -21.21 17.88
CA ILE A 180 -4.81 -21.16 16.43
C ILE A 180 -5.48 -19.82 16.05
N ARG A 181 -6.50 -19.39 16.80
CA ARG A 181 -7.17 -18.12 16.56
C ARG A 181 -6.21 -16.93 16.70
N GLU A 182 -5.39 -16.92 17.73
CA GLU A 182 -4.38 -15.87 17.93
C GLU A 182 -3.37 -15.82 16.79
N GLU A 183 -2.89 -16.97 16.30
CA GLU A 183 -1.94 -17.04 15.20
C GLU A 183 -2.58 -16.63 13.85
N ILE A 184 -3.80 -17.04 13.57
CA ILE A 184 -4.56 -16.58 12.39
C ILE A 184 -4.72 -15.05 12.42
N ASN A 185 -5.10 -14.47 13.55
CA ASN A 185 -5.28 -13.04 13.70
C ASN A 185 -3.97 -12.27 13.46
N LYS A 186 -2.87 -12.69 14.11
CA LYS A 186 -1.53 -12.11 13.90
C LYS A 186 -1.11 -12.19 12.42
N LEU A 187 -1.45 -13.28 11.78
CA LEU A 187 -1.10 -13.53 10.39
C LEU A 187 -1.87 -12.61 9.44
N ILE A 188 -3.18 -12.45 9.64
CA ILE A 188 -4.00 -11.52 8.87
C ILE A 188 -3.48 -10.09 9.05
N GLU A 189 -3.20 -9.68 10.29
CA GLU A 189 -2.63 -8.37 10.61
C GLU A 189 -1.28 -8.15 9.90
N LYS A 190 -0.38 -9.13 9.99
CA LYS A 190 0.93 -9.07 9.31
C LYS A 190 0.79 -8.96 7.80
N LYS A 191 -0.10 -9.76 7.19
CA LYS A 191 -0.31 -9.75 5.73
C LYS A 191 -1.00 -8.47 5.27
N LEU A 192 -1.92 -7.91 6.04
CA LEU A 192 -2.53 -6.60 5.76
C LEU A 192 -1.46 -5.49 5.78
N ASN A 193 -0.66 -5.42 6.84
CA ASN A 193 0.40 -4.41 6.95
C ASN A 193 1.44 -4.57 5.83
N LEU A 194 1.82 -5.79 5.49
CA LEU A 194 2.71 -6.06 4.36
C LEU A 194 2.08 -5.60 3.04
N GLY A 195 0.81 -5.89 2.81
CA GLY A 195 0.08 -5.46 1.62
C GLY A 195 0.01 -3.93 1.49
N ILE A 196 -0.22 -3.22 2.60
CA ILE A 196 -0.17 -1.76 2.65
C ILE A 196 1.23 -1.26 2.27
N GLN A 197 2.29 -1.83 2.86
CA GLN A 197 3.67 -1.42 2.56
C GLN A 197 4.06 -1.69 1.11
N ILE A 198 3.69 -2.85 0.56
CA ILE A 198 3.92 -3.18 -0.86
C ILE A 198 3.19 -2.18 -1.75
N GLY A 199 1.90 -1.92 -1.48
CA GLY A 199 1.11 -0.95 -2.24
C GLY A 199 1.74 0.45 -2.23
N LEU A 200 2.20 0.91 -1.07
CA LEU A 200 2.91 2.20 -0.95
C LEU A 200 4.26 2.21 -1.66
N SER A 201 4.99 1.10 -1.65
CA SER A 201 6.28 1.00 -2.35
C SER A 201 6.17 1.03 -3.87
N MET A 202 4.99 0.71 -4.41
CA MET A 202 4.70 0.81 -5.85
C MET A 202 4.45 2.25 -6.30
N ILE A 203 4.20 3.19 -5.37
CA ILE A 203 4.10 4.61 -5.68
C ILE A 203 5.53 5.16 -5.72
N PRO A 204 6.08 5.48 -6.91
CA PRO A 204 7.45 5.94 -7.00
C PRO A 204 7.59 7.32 -6.34
N ASN A 205 8.50 7.44 -5.40
CA ASN A 205 8.87 8.74 -4.84
C ASN A 205 9.72 9.53 -5.82
N GLU A 206 10.43 8.81 -6.68
CA GLU A 206 11.23 9.36 -7.77
C GLU A 206 11.29 8.35 -8.92
N ILE A 207 11.32 8.85 -10.14
CA ILE A 207 11.56 8.04 -11.34
C ILE A 207 12.92 8.43 -11.89
N VAL A 208 13.82 7.45 -12.03
CA VAL A 208 15.13 7.66 -12.65
C VAL A 208 14.96 7.69 -14.16
N ILE A 209 15.24 8.83 -14.77
CA ILE A 209 15.19 9.02 -16.23
C ILE A 209 16.52 8.62 -16.88
N ASP A 210 17.62 9.10 -16.31
CA ASP A 210 18.97 8.75 -16.73
C ASP A 210 19.89 8.66 -15.51
N LYS A 211 20.30 7.43 -15.18
CA LYS A 211 21.14 7.16 -14.02
C LYS A 211 22.54 7.77 -14.16
N ASN A 212 23.10 7.75 -15.39
CA ASN A 212 24.46 8.22 -15.63
C ASN A 212 24.53 9.74 -15.51
N LYS A 213 23.50 10.43 -16.00
CA LYS A 213 23.40 11.88 -15.93
C LYS A 213 22.78 12.39 -14.64
N GLY A 214 22.27 11.48 -13.80
CA GLY A 214 21.62 11.82 -12.53
C GLY A 214 20.24 12.43 -12.68
N TYR A 215 19.55 12.28 -13.82
CA TYR A 215 18.23 12.84 -14.05
C TYR A 215 17.15 11.98 -13.41
N ILE A 216 16.32 12.64 -12.59
CA ILE A 216 15.16 12.03 -11.94
C ILE A 216 13.95 12.96 -12.05
N ILE A 217 12.75 12.38 -11.89
CA ILE A 217 11.53 13.12 -11.56
C ILE A 217 11.21 12.84 -10.10
N ASP A 218 11.13 13.87 -9.29
CA ASP A 218 10.76 13.82 -7.88
C ASP A 218 9.23 13.91 -7.74
N TYR A 219 8.59 12.82 -7.30
CA TYR A 219 7.15 12.71 -7.07
C TYR A 219 6.76 12.88 -5.60
N SER A 220 7.63 13.44 -4.77
CA SER A 220 7.26 13.73 -3.39
C SER A 220 6.01 14.60 -3.32
N LEU A 221 5.23 14.41 -2.26
CA LEU A 221 3.97 15.11 -2.07
C LEU A 221 4.20 16.57 -1.68
N VAL A 222 3.32 17.44 -2.15
CA VAL A 222 3.24 18.85 -1.73
C VAL A 222 2.44 18.98 -0.44
N THR A 223 1.34 18.23 -0.35
CA THR A 223 0.43 18.17 0.80
C THR A 223 0.11 16.70 1.13
N PRO A 224 -0.31 16.39 2.37
CA PRO A 224 -0.82 15.07 2.67
C PRO A 224 -1.97 14.68 1.73
N PRO A 225 -2.07 13.40 1.33
CA PRO A 225 -3.22 12.94 0.57
C PRO A 225 -4.49 13.01 1.43
N TYR A 226 -5.64 13.22 0.80
CA TYR A 226 -6.91 13.32 1.50
C TYR A 226 -8.05 12.69 0.70
N ILE A 227 -9.17 12.41 1.38
CA ILE A 227 -10.36 11.82 0.76
C ILE A 227 -11.46 12.86 0.71
N GLU A 228 -12.01 13.06 -0.49
CA GLU A 228 -13.15 13.92 -0.73
C GLU A 228 -14.05 13.35 -1.82
N ASN A 229 -15.38 13.41 -1.66
CA ASN A 229 -16.37 12.99 -2.65
C ASN A 229 -16.12 11.57 -3.26
N ASN A 230 -15.70 10.62 -2.44
CA ASN A 230 -15.32 9.26 -2.85
C ASN A 230 -14.09 9.17 -3.77
N PHE A 231 -13.19 10.14 -3.68
CA PHE A 231 -11.90 10.11 -4.33
C PHE A 231 -10.76 10.20 -3.30
N ILE A 232 -9.68 9.52 -3.59
CA ILE A 232 -8.38 9.79 -2.94
C ILE A 232 -7.69 10.84 -3.78
N LEU A 233 -7.38 11.98 -3.17
CA LEU A 233 -6.75 13.14 -3.80
C LEU A 233 -5.31 13.26 -3.34
N PHE A 234 -4.41 13.57 -4.28
CA PHE A 234 -3.00 13.78 -3.97
C PHE A 234 -2.37 14.84 -4.87
N ASN A 235 -1.46 15.59 -4.29
CA ASN A 235 -0.70 16.64 -4.95
C ASN A 235 0.80 16.32 -4.83
N SER A 236 1.51 16.31 -5.95
CA SER A 236 2.93 15.98 -6.03
C SER A 236 3.71 17.09 -6.73
N TYR A 237 4.98 17.23 -6.41
CA TYR A 237 5.86 18.15 -7.13
C TYR A 237 6.04 17.75 -8.59
N ALA A 238 6.28 16.47 -8.87
CA ALA A 238 6.58 15.95 -10.20
C ALA A 238 7.64 16.78 -10.94
N ARG A 239 8.67 17.23 -10.22
CA ARG A 239 9.72 18.11 -10.73
C ARG A 239 10.91 17.33 -11.26
N PHE A 240 11.48 17.81 -12.35
CA PHE A 240 12.72 17.30 -12.88
C PHE A 240 13.91 17.84 -12.07
N ILE A 241 14.85 16.96 -11.70
CA ILE A 241 16.03 17.29 -10.92
C ILE A 241 17.25 16.55 -11.49
N ASN A 242 18.41 17.20 -11.43
CA ASN A 242 19.69 16.54 -11.66
C ASN A 242 20.42 16.32 -10.32
N LYS A 243 20.54 15.07 -9.87
CA LYS A 243 21.22 14.71 -8.62
C LYS A 243 22.73 15.01 -8.62
N ASN A 244 23.35 15.16 -9.78
CA ASN A 244 24.76 15.47 -9.90
C ASN A 244 25.05 16.98 -9.71
N ILE A 245 24.00 17.81 -9.67
CA ILE A 245 24.08 19.24 -9.41
C ILE A 245 23.74 19.50 -7.94
N PRO A 246 24.48 20.37 -7.21
CA PRO A 246 24.15 20.71 -5.83
C PRO A 246 22.69 21.18 -5.69
N GLU A 247 22.03 20.80 -4.60
CA GLU A 247 20.62 21.10 -4.36
C GLU A 247 20.32 22.62 -4.40
N THR A 248 21.27 23.43 -3.96
CA THR A 248 21.17 24.90 -4.04
C THR A 248 21.02 25.42 -5.46
N GLN A 249 21.51 24.68 -6.47
CA GLN A 249 21.39 25.01 -7.89
C GLN A 249 20.19 24.35 -8.54
N ASN A 250 19.67 23.28 -7.96
CA ASN A 250 18.41 22.64 -8.34
C ASN A 250 17.18 23.38 -7.76
N LYS A 251 17.39 24.26 -6.77
CA LYS A 251 16.30 25.04 -6.19
C LYS A 251 15.78 26.03 -7.25
N ASP A 252 14.57 25.81 -7.59
CA ASP A 252 13.77 26.48 -8.58
C ASP A 252 13.30 27.86 -8.11
N ASN A 253 14.21 28.79 -7.98
CA ASN A 253 13.84 30.17 -7.63
C ASN A 253 13.08 30.89 -8.76
N TYR A 254 13.02 30.29 -9.97
CA TYR A 254 12.47 30.92 -11.16
C TYR A 254 11.11 30.39 -11.62
N PHE A 255 10.75 29.17 -11.21
CA PHE A 255 9.50 28.55 -11.61
C PHE A 255 8.73 28.13 -10.37
N LEU A 256 7.81 28.96 -9.94
CA LEU A 256 6.77 28.52 -9.01
C LEU A 256 5.73 27.78 -9.85
N PRO A 257 5.30 26.57 -9.46
CA PRO A 257 4.21 25.93 -10.14
C PRO A 257 2.98 26.81 -10.08
N TYR A 258 2.45 27.14 -11.25
CA TYR A 258 1.16 27.78 -11.36
C TYR A 258 0.11 26.78 -10.88
N GLY A 259 -0.95 27.27 -10.23
CA GLY A 259 -1.97 26.40 -9.68
C GLY A 259 -2.63 25.57 -10.77
N ILE A 260 -2.73 24.29 -10.51
CA ILE A 260 -3.59 23.40 -11.28
C ILE A 260 -5.03 23.66 -10.86
N PRO A 261 -6.00 23.69 -11.79
CA PRO A 261 -7.41 23.89 -11.46
C PRO A 261 -7.92 22.95 -10.38
N SER A 262 -8.95 23.37 -9.67
CA SER A 262 -9.66 22.49 -8.74
C SER A 262 -10.17 21.25 -9.45
N TYR A 263 -10.28 20.13 -8.73
CA TYR A 263 -10.82 18.89 -9.30
C TYR A 263 -12.29 19.08 -9.69
N ASP A 264 -12.67 18.63 -10.89
CA ASP A 264 -14.06 18.44 -11.28
C ASP A 264 -14.48 17.00 -10.99
N LEU A 265 -14.90 16.73 -9.75
CA LEU A 265 -15.18 15.36 -9.27
C LEU A 265 -16.60 14.90 -9.60
N ILE A 266 -17.50 15.78 -10.01
CA ILE A 266 -18.92 15.46 -10.21
C ILE A 266 -19.09 14.62 -11.49
N GLY A 267 -19.56 13.38 -11.33
CA GLY A 267 -19.82 12.47 -12.44
C GLY A 267 -18.59 12.06 -13.26
N LYS A 268 -17.39 12.25 -12.70
CA LYS A 268 -16.12 11.91 -13.35
C LYS A 268 -15.52 10.63 -12.80
N SER A 269 -14.63 10.06 -13.59
CA SER A 269 -13.71 8.97 -13.19
C SER A 269 -12.45 9.55 -12.59
N SER A 270 -11.45 8.71 -12.32
CA SER A 270 -10.11 9.13 -11.91
C SER A 270 -9.53 10.16 -12.89
N GLN A 271 -8.85 11.15 -12.33
CA GLN A 271 -8.31 12.30 -13.07
C GLN A 271 -6.84 12.46 -12.75
N LEU A 272 -6.08 12.92 -13.74
CA LEU A 272 -4.69 13.27 -13.59
C LEU A 272 -4.45 14.62 -14.30
N TYR A 273 -3.99 15.59 -13.56
CA TYR A 273 -3.63 16.91 -14.05
C TYR A 273 -2.12 17.10 -13.98
N VAL A 274 -1.52 17.49 -15.08
CA VAL A 274 -0.08 17.78 -15.18
C VAL A 274 0.07 19.25 -15.53
N SER A 275 0.81 20.00 -14.72
CA SER A 275 1.08 21.41 -15.00
C SER A 275 2.29 21.58 -15.93
N GLU A 276 2.38 22.75 -16.56
CA GLU A 276 3.55 23.17 -17.33
C GLU A 276 4.84 23.22 -16.49
N TYR A 277 4.72 23.29 -15.17
CA TYR A 277 5.85 23.25 -14.24
C TYR A 277 6.73 22.03 -14.46
N VAL A 278 6.13 20.86 -14.74
CA VAL A 278 6.89 19.61 -15.00
C VAL A 278 7.80 19.79 -16.21
N ILE A 279 7.27 20.40 -17.29
CA ILE A 279 8.02 20.67 -18.52
C ILE A 279 9.09 21.74 -18.27
N ASN A 280 8.71 22.81 -17.57
CA ASN A 280 9.62 23.93 -17.28
C ASN A 280 10.81 23.48 -16.42
N THR A 281 10.58 22.61 -15.40
CA THR A 281 11.68 22.08 -14.59
C THR A 281 12.57 21.13 -15.40
N ALA A 282 12.03 20.36 -16.34
CA ALA A 282 12.82 19.53 -17.24
C ALA A 282 13.73 20.40 -18.15
N LEU A 283 13.15 21.39 -18.82
CA LEU A 283 13.90 22.32 -19.68
C LEU A 283 14.98 23.07 -18.90
N PHE A 284 14.67 23.53 -17.70
CA PHE A 284 15.64 24.19 -16.82
C PHE A 284 16.79 23.28 -16.43
N THR A 285 16.48 22.01 -16.07
CA THR A 285 17.48 21.01 -15.69
C THR A 285 18.43 20.71 -16.86
N PHE A 286 17.89 20.53 -18.08
CA PHE A 286 18.70 20.34 -19.28
C PHE A 286 19.53 21.57 -19.65
N PHE A 287 18.99 22.76 -19.48
CA PHE A 287 19.72 24.01 -19.68
C PHE A 287 20.89 24.14 -18.69
N LYS A 288 20.66 23.90 -17.40
CA LYS A 288 21.71 23.92 -16.37
C LYS A 288 22.80 22.87 -16.60
N SER A 289 22.42 21.72 -17.16
CA SER A 289 23.34 20.65 -17.54
C SER A 289 24.05 20.92 -18.88
N ARG A 290 23.80 22.07 -19.53
CA ARG A 290 24.31 22.46 -20.87
C ARG A 290 23.88 21.57 -22.04
N GLU A 291 22.92 20.70 -21.84
CA GLU A 291 22.44 19.81 -22.91
C GLU A 291 21.56 20.53 -23.94
N LEU A 292 20.81 21.57 -23.51
CA LEU A 292 20.05 22.41 -24.42
C LEU A 292 20.94 23.27 -25.32
N GLU A 293 22.11 23.67 -24.86
CA GLU A 293 23.07 24.44 -25.66
C GLU A 293 23.55 23.60 -26.86
N ILE A 294 23.84 22.33 -26.65
CA ILE A 294 24.25 21.40 -27.72
C ILE A 294 23.11 21.23 -28.73
N LEU A 295 21.87 21.06 -28.27
CA LEU A 295 20.71 20.85 -29.15
C LEU A 295 20.42 22.08 -30.02
N ILE A 296 20.44 23.29 -29.42
CA ILE A 296 20.22 24.53 -30.13
C ILE A 296 21.33 24.78 -31.15
N THR A 297 22.57 24.59 -30.79
CA THR A 297 23.72 24.71 -31.70
C THR A 297 23.61 23.75 -32.85
N LEU A 298 23.19 22.49 -32.63
CA LEU A 298 23.02 21.48 -33.68
C LEU A 298 21.87 21.83 -34.63
N ILE A 299 20.75 22.35 -34.12
CA ILE A 299 19.61 22.81 -34.91
C ILE A 299 20.01 24.02 -35.75
N CYS A 300 20.72 24.99 -35.17
CA CYS A 300 21.21 26.16 -35.89
C CYS A 300 22.21 25.76 -36.99
N PHE A 301 23.09 24.77 -36.72
CA PHE A 301 24.03 24.27 -37.71
C PHE A 301 23.30 23.61 -38.86
N LEU A 302 22.30 22.77 -38.60
CA LEU A 302 21.48 22.11 -39.61
C LEU A 302 20.68 23.08 -40.48
N LEU A 303 20.16 24.18 -39.87
CA LEU A 303 19.43 25.23 -40.60
C LEU A 303 20.31 26.14 -41.43
N ILE A 304 21.62 26.22 -41.18
CA ILE A 304 22.58 27.02 -41.99
C ILE A 304 23.08 26.19 -43.21
N TYR A 305 23.00 24.88 -43.12
CA TYR A 305 23.49 23.97 -44.18
C TYR A 305 22.37 23.33 -45.00
N LEU A 306 21.09 23.65 -44.75
CA LEU A 306 19.95 23.37 -45.62
C LEU A 306 19.52 24.60 -46.42
#